data_25b743ca42b2d88690e4bed54df9d80d
#
_entry.id   25b743ca42b2d88690e4bed54df9d80d
#
_cell.length_a   1.000
_cell.length_b   1.000
_cell.length_c   1.000
_cell.angle_alpha   90.00
_cell.angle_beta   90.00
_cell.angle_gamma   90.00
#
_symmetry.space_group_name_H-M   'P 1'
#
loop_
_entity.id
_entity.type
_entity.pdbx_description
1 polymer ?
#
loop_
_entity_poly.entity_id
_entity_poly.type
_entity_poly.pdbx_seq_one_letter_code
_entity_poly.pdbx_strand_id
1 'polypeptide(L)'
;MRYYINNVKYDNIKGEKQQNILPVGIKVLTLHPKIISNKLMTDTKVSIFRRPAWVAGLALTAAILWGWAYPLIKLGFAEFQITPDMTGSKMLFAGIRFCISGLIILSVARATHRRFAVSKGRDWWYVLLFSLLNTTFHYAFFYFGLSHSDGARAAILNSMGVFTVVIFACMFFKSDKMTMRKALGCILGFIGILALNLGGKESGHFTWLGDGMIILNALCSAFASLMTRGLGKRVDVFVGTGYSLALGGALLVIPALLMGGVLPNVTIV
;
A
#
# COMPACT_ATOMS: atom_id res chain seq x y z
N MET A 1 -8.62 -26.79 -37.04
CA MET A 1 -8.26 -26.25 -35.71
C MET A 1 -7.66 -24.90 -35.93
N ARG A 2 -8.39 -23.80 -35.75
CA ARG A 2 -7.94 -22.42 -35.95
C ARG A 2 -7.40 -21.90 -34.63
N TYR A 3 -6.09 -21.62 -34.57
CA TYR A 3 -5.51 -20.86 -33.44
C TYR A 3 -5.52 -19.38 -33.82
N TYR A 4 -6.32 -18.59 -33.10
CA TYR A 4 -6.29 -17.14 -33.14
C TYR A 4 -5.11 -16.66 -32.28
N ILE A 5 -4.10 -16.11 -32.91
CA ILE A 5 -3.10 -15.28 -32.22
C ILE A 5 -3.50 -13.83 -32.49
N ASN A 6 -4.22 -13.22 -31.57
CA ASN A 6 -4.63 -11.83 -31.63
C ASN A 6 -3.62 -10.93 -30.91
N ASN A 7 -3.15 -9.92 -31.65
CA ASN A 7 -2.58 -8.66 -31.20
C ASN A 7 -1.25 -8.69 -30.44
N VAL A 8 -0.17 -8.93 -31.17
CA VAL A 8 1.14 -8.38 -30.85
C VAL A 8 1.50 -7.34 -31.90
N LYS A 9 1.49 -6.06 -31.53
CA LYS A 9 1.94 -4.95 -32.34
C LYS A 9 3.47 -5.03 -32.43
N TYR A 10 3.99 -5.36 -33.58
CA TYR A 10 5.44 -5.39 -33.86
C TYR A 10 5.90 -4.00 -34.27
N ASP A 11 6.37 -3.22 -33.32
CA ASP A 11 7.17 -2.04 -33.61
C ASP A 11 8.60 -2.27 -33.09
N ASN A 12 9.53 -2.26 -34.01
CA ASN A 12 10.98 -2.18 -33.85
C ASN A 12 11.74 -3.43 -33.35
N ILE A 13 11.95 -4.41 -34.25
CA ILE A 13 13.14 -5.23 -34.20
C ILE A 13 13.89 -5.02 -35.55
N LYS A 14 14.82 -4.08 -35.57
CA LYS A 14 15.90 -4.03 -36.55
C LYS A 14 17.03 -4.93 -36.04
N GLY A 15 17.31 -6.00 -36.77
CA GLY A 15 18.43 -6.89 -36.47
C GLY A 15 18.19 -8.31 -36.96
N GLU A 16 18.78 -8.63 -38.12
CA GLU A 16 19.03 -9.95 -38.71
C GLU A 16 17.82 -10.88 -38.94
N LYS A 17 17.30 -10.77 -40.15
CA LYS A 17 16.41 -11.76 -40.77
C LYS A 17 17.25 -12.78 -41.54
N GLN A 18 17.39 -13.99 -41.07
CA GLN A 18 17.73 -15.13 -41.94
C GLN A 18 16.42 -15.73 -42.44
N GLN A 19 16.18 -15.59 -43.74
CA GLN A 19 15.01 -16.16 -44.44
C GLN A 19 15.38 -17.54 -44.97
N ASN A 20 14.86 -18.60 -44.40
CA ASN A 20 14.84 -19.92 -45.05
C ASN A 20 13.51 -20.08 -45.78
N ILE A 21 13.57 -20.17 -47.12
CA ILE A 21 12.41 -20.40 -47.98
C ILE A 21 12.32 -21.90 -48.22
N LEU A 22 11.28 -22.54 -47.73
CA LEU A 22 10.89 -23.91 -48.08
C LEU A 22 10.01 -23.90 -49.35
N PRO A 23 10.05 -24.96 -50.16
CA PRO A 23 9.44 -24.98 -51.52
C PRO A 23 7.91 -24.90 -51.55
N VAL A 24 7.22 -24.72 -50.46
CA VAL A 24 5.75 -24.69 -50.37
C VAL A 24 5.23 -23.36 -49.79
N GLY A 25 5.92 -22.22 -50.01
CA GLY A 25 5.37 -20.91 -49.77
C GLY A 25 5.03 -20.55 -48.28
N ILE A 26 5.43 -21.35 -47.29
CA ILE A 26 5.21 -21.09 -45.89
C ILE A 26 6.45 -20.45 -45.29
N LYS A 27 6.36 -19.16 -44.93
CA LYS A 27 7.41 -18.47 -44.17
C LYS A 27 7.36 -18.93 -42.71
N VAL A 28 8.30 -19.78 -42.30
CA VAL A 28 8.49 -20.12 -40.89
C VAL A 28 9.52 -19.16 -40.31
N LEU A 29 9.08 -18.29 -39.38
CA LEU A 29 9.98 -17.47 -38.59
C LEU A 29 10.58 -18.34 -37.48
N THR A 30 11.80 -18.82 -37.66
CA THR A 30 12.58 -19.49 -36.59
C THR A 30 13.11 -18.43 -35.63
N LEU A 31 12.39 -18.24 -34.52
CA LEU A 31 12.90 -17.45 -33.41
C LEU A 31 14.02 -18.22 -32.69
N HIS A 32 15.14 -17.55 -32.47
CA HIS A 32 16.33 -18.11 -31.81
C HIS A 32 15.96 -18.76 -30.47
N PRO A 33 16.43 -20.00 -30.14
CA PRO A 33 16.04 -20.71 -28.92
C PRO A 33 16.22 -19.93 -27.61
N LYS A 34 17.22 -19.03 -27.56
CA LYS A 34 17.45 -18.13 -26.42
C LYS A 34 16.34 -17.10 -26.22
N ILE A 35 15.66 -16.64 -27.28
CA ILE A 35 14.56 -15.67 -27.19
C ILE A 35 13.32 -16.37 -26.64
N ILE A 36 13.07 -17.61 -27.06
CA ILE A 36 11.96 -18.44 -26.58
C ILE A 36 12.17 -18.82 -25.13
N SER A 37 13.40 -19.22 -24.75
CA SER A 37 13.73 -19.58 -23.37
C SER A 37 13.61 -18.38 -22.42
N ASN A 38 14.10 -17.19 -22.79
CA ASN A 38 13.97 -15.99 -21.95
C ASN A 38 12.52 -15.50 -21.85
N LYS A 39 11.71 -15.64 -22.91
CA LYS A 39 10.29 -15.26 -22.90
C LYS A 39 9.46 -16.24 -22.07
N LEU A 40 9.74 -17.54 -22.16
CA LEU A 40 9.10 -18.56 -21.31
C LEU A 40 9.49 -18.42 -19.83
N MET A 41 10.74 -18.05 -19.52
CA MET A 41 11.18 -17.84 -18.14
C MET A 41 10.61 -16.56 -17.51
N THR A 42 10.43 -15.49 -18.32
CA THR A 42 9.75 -14.27 -17.83
C THR A 42 8.25 -14.49 -17.64
N ASP A 43 7.60 -15.22 -18.54
CA ASP A 43 6.16 -15.53 -18.40
C ASP A 43 5.87 -16.50 -17.24
N THR A 44 6.78 -17.43 -16.92
CA THR A 44 6.63 -18.32 -15.75
C THR A 44 6.80 -17.58 -14.42
N LYS A 45 7.74 -16.61 -14.33
CA LYS A 45 7.89 -15.78 -13.11
C LYS A 45 6.67 -14.88 -12.84
N VAL A 46 6.06 -14.32 -13.88
CA VAL A 46 4.84 -13.51 -13.77
C VAL A 46 3.63 -14.37 -13.39
N SER A 47 3.61 -15.68 -13.78
CA SER A 47 2.45 -16.56 -13.55
C SER A 47 2.28 -16.95 -12.08
N ILE A 48 3.34 -17.04 -11.28
CA ILE A 48 3.26 -17.47 -9.86
C ILE A 48 2.47 -16.45 -9.03
N PHE A 49 2.78 -15.15 -9.15
CA PHE A 49 2.07 -14.08 -8.44
C PHE A 49 0.65 -13.80 -8.96
N ARG A 50 0.24 -14.41 -10.08
CA ARG A 50 -1.13 -14.35 -10.60
C ARG A 50 -1.98 -15.55 -10.20
N ARG A 51 -1.41 -16.58 -9.57
CA ARG A 51 -2.16 -17.74 -9.10
C ARG A 51 -3.00 -17.35 -7.89
N PRO A 52 -4.35 -17.58 -7.89
CA PRO A 52 -5.22 -17.14 -6.81
C PRO A 52 -4.79 -17.66 -5.44
N ALA A 53 -4.30 -18.90 -5.35
CA ALA A 53 -3.81 -19.50 -4.11
C ALA A 53 -2.59 -18.75 -3.52
N TRP A 54 -1.64 -18.33 -4.35
CA TRP A 54 -0.48 -17.54 -3.91
C TRP A 54 -0.89 -16.14 -3.44
N VAL A 55 -1.80 -15.51 -4.18
CA VAL A 55 -2.34 -14.18 -3.80
C VAL A 55 -3.09 -14.29 -2.47
N ALA A 56 -3.93 -15.30 -2.30
CA ALA A 56 -4.66 -15.55 -1.06
C ALA A 56 -3.71 -15.84 0.11
N GLY A 57 -2.68 -16.68 -0.10
CA GLY A 57 -1.68 -17.00 0.93
C GLY A 57 -0.90 -15.76 1.39
N LEU A 58 -0.43 -14.94 0.45
CA LEU A 58 0.28 -13.69 0.77
C LEU A 58 -0.63 -12.69 1.48
N ALA A 59 -1.89 -12.56 1.03
CA ALA A 59 -2.86 -11.67 1.66
C ALA A 59 -3.19 -12.12 3.09
N LEU A 60 -3.35 -13.42 3.34
CA LEU A 60 -3.59 -13.99 4.66
C LEU A 60 -2.39 -13.76 5.59
N THR A 61 -1.18 -14.01 5.10
CA THR A 61 0.06 -13.74 5.85
C THR A 61 0.15 -12.27 6.24
N ALA A 62 -0.10 -11.36 5.30
CA ALA A 62 -0.11 -9.92 5.56
C ALA A 62 -1.17 -9.53 6.60
N ALA A 63 -2.38 -10.12 6.53
CA ALA A 63 -3.46 -9.86 7.48
C ALA A 63 -3.11 -10.34 8.89
N ILE A 64 -2.50 -11.52 9.03
CA ILE A 64 -2.02 -12.06 10.31
C ILE A 64 -0.95 -11.14 10.91
N LEU A 65 0.07 -10.78 10.12
CA LEU A 65 1.13 -9.88 10.57
C LEU A 65 0.59 -8.51 10.97
N TRP A 66 -0.40 -8.00 10.26
CA TRP A 66 -1.04 -6.73 10.62
C TRP A 66 -1.89 -6.85 11.90
N GLY A 67 -2.59 -7.98 12.09
CA GLY A 67 -3.30 -8.26 13.32
C GLY A 67 -2.38 -8.28 14.55
N TRP A 68 -1.18 -8.86 14.43
CA TRP A 68 -0.17 -8.84 15.50
C TRP A 68 0.38 -7.44 15.82
N ALA A 69 0.30 -6.50 14.89
CA ALA A 69 0.77 -5.14 15.13
C ALA A 69 0.02 -4.45 16.29
N TYR A 70 -1.29 -4.70 16.46
CA TYR A 70 -2.08 -4.08 17.53
C TYR A 70 -1.63 -4.46 18.94
N PRO A 71 -1.49 -5.75 19.28
CA PRO A 71 -0.92 -6.13 20.58
C PRO A 71 0.47 -5.56 20.82
N LEU A 72 1.36 -5.60 19.82
CA LEU A 72 2.73 -5.08 19.94
C LEU A 72 2.75 -3.56 20.15
N ILE A 73 1.85 -2.80 19.51
CA ILE A 73 1.72 -1.36 19.74
C ILE A 73 1.26 -1.09 21.16
N LYS A 74 0.28 -1.87 21.68
CA LYS A 74 -0.18 -1.72 23.07
C LYS A 74 0.91 -2.02 24.08
N LEU A 75 1.70 -3.07 23.85
CA LEU A 75 2.87 -3.37 24.69
C LEU A 75 3.89 -2.21 24.64
N GLY A 76 4.17 -1.67 23.47
CA GLY A 76 5.05 -0.50 23.35
C GLY A 76 4.49 0.73 24.09
N PHE A 77 3.20 0.99 24.03
CA PHE A 77 2.59 2.10 24.79
C PHE A 77 2.71 1.87 26.31
N ALA A 78 2.53 0.63 26.77
CA ALA A 78 2.69 0.30 28.19
C ALA A 78 4.15 0.48 28.64
N GLU A 79 5.11 0.01 27.85
CA GLU A 79 6.54 0.12 28.16
C GLU A 79 7.03 1.56 28.24
N PHE A 80 6.59 2.41 27.29
CA PHE A 80 6.93 3.84 27.27
C PHE A 80 5.96 4.70 28.10
N GLN A 81 5.06 4.10 28.87
CA GLN A 81 4.06 4.79 29.73
C GLN A 81 3.24 5.85 28.95
N ILE A 82 2.90 5.55 27.68
CA ILE A 82 2.08 6.42 26.85
C ILE A 82 0.62 6.22 27.19
N THR A 83 0.02 7.20 27.83
CA THR A 83 -1.39 7.18 28.23
C THR A 83 -2.35 7.53 27.07
N PRO A 84 -3.66 7.23 27.19
CA PRO A 84 -4.62 7.48 26.10
C PRO A 84 -4.73 8.95 25.66
N ASP A 85 -4.46 9.90 26.51
CA ASP A 85 -4.51 11.35 26.28
C ASP A 85 -3.25 11.90 25.60
N MET A 86 -2.12 11.17 25.64
CA MET A 86 -0.84 11.59 25.07
C MET A 86 -0.76 11.40 23.55
N THR A 87 -1.57 12.15 22.79
CA THR A 87 -1.65 12.04 21.32
C THR A 87 -0.30 12.31 20.64
N GLY A 88 0.43 13.35 21.07
CA GLY A 88 1.76 13.66 20.55
C GLY A 88 2.75 12.52 20.75
N SER A 89 2.76 11.88 21.92
CA SER A 89 3.63 10.74 22.22
C SER A 89 3.30 9.50 21.40
N LYS A 90 2.01 9.23 21.13
CA LYS A 90 1.59 8.15 20.21
C LYS A 90 2.09 8.40 18.78
N MET A 91 1.99 9.64 18.29
CA MET A 91 2.51 10.02 16.97
C MET A 91 4.03 9.93 16.93
N LEU A 92 4.73 10.35 17.99
CA LEU A 92 6.18 10.26 18.09
C LEU A 92 6.66 8.81 18.04
N PHE A 93 6.06 7.94 18.86
CA PHE A 93 6.32 6.52 18.86
C PHE A 93 6.09 5.89 17.47
N ALA A 94 4.98 6.23 16.81
CA ALA A 94 4.68 5.77 15.46
C ALA A 94 5.71 6.29 14.44
N GLY A 95 6.08 7.57 14.50
CA GLY A 95 7.05 8.18 13.60
C GLY A 95 8.42 7.51 13.67
N ILE A 96 8.93 7.30 14.89
CA ILE A 96 10.21 6.60 15.13
C ILE A 96 10.14 5.16 14.59
N ARG A 97 9.06 4.43 14.91
CA ARG A 97 8.86 3.05 14.45
C ARG A 97 8.82 2.97 12.91
N PHE A 98 8.15 3.90 12.24
CA PHE A 98 8.11 3.93 10.78
C PHE A 98 9.45 4.31 10.17
N CYS A 99 10.20 5.23 10.76
CA CYS A 99 11.57 5.54 10.35
C CYS A 99 12.45 4.28 10.40
N ILE A 100 12.46 3.60 11.54
CA ILE A 100 13.25 2.37 11.72
C ILE A 100 12.82 1.30 10.70
N SER A 101 11.51 1.06 10.55
CA SER A 101 10.98 0.10 9.59
C SER A 101 11.37 0.45 8.15
N GLY A 102 11.29 1.73 7.78
CA GLY A 102 11.71 2.21 6.46
C GLY A 102 13.20 1.99 6.21
N LEU A 103 14.05 2.28 7.20
CA LEU A 103 15.51 2.04 7.11
C LEU A 103 15.83 0.55 7.00
N ILE A 104 15.14 -0.32 7.74
CA ILE A 104 15.29 -1.78 7.63
C ILE A 104 14.93 -2.24 6.22
N ILE A 105 13.79 -1.79 5.66
CA ILE A 105 13.37 -2.13 4.29
C ILE A 105 14.40 -1.67 3.27
N LEU A 106 14.92 -0.45 3.40
CA LEU A 106 15.96 0.08 2.51
C LEU A 106 17.27 -0.71 2.64
N SER A 107 17.65 -1.12 3.83
CA SER A 107 18.83 -1.97 4.07
C SER A 107 18.67 -3.35 3.41
N VAL A 108 17.51 -3.98 3.56
CA VAL A 108 17.19 -5.25 2.88
C VAL A 108 17.16 -5.06 1.36
N ALA A 109 16.61 -3.95 0.86
CA ALA A 109 16.62 -3.61 -0.56
C ALA A 109 18.06 -3.50 -1.09
N ARG A 110 18.96 -2.89 -0.30
CA ARG A 110 20.39 -2.77 -0.64
C ARG A 110 21.06 -4.13 -0.68
N ALA A 111 20.81 -4.97 0.33
CA ALA A 111 21.36 -6.32 0.42
C ALA A 111 20.85 -7.23 -0.73
N THR A 112 19.62 -7.03 -1.18
CA THR A 112 19.02 -7.80 -2.29
C THR A 112 19.26 -7.17 -3.68
N HIS A 113 20.20 -6.22 -3.77
CA HIS A 113 20.58 -5.54 -5.03
C HIS A 113 19.40 -4.92 -5.79
N ARG A 114 18.37 -4.42 -5.08
CA ARG A 114 17.26 -3.70 -5.69
C ARG A 114 17.70 -2.36 -6.27
N ARG A 115 17.01 -1.89 -7.29
CA ARG A 115 17.30 -0.60 -7.91
C ARG A 115 16.75 0.54 -7.04
N PHE A 116 17.64 1.34 -6.46
CA PHE A 116 17.30 2.53 -5.68
C PHE A 116 16.98 3.76 -6.55
N ALA A 117 17.33 3.70 -7.83
CA ALA A 117 17.15 4.82 -8.73
C ALA A 117 15.67 5.16 -8.92
N VAL A 118 15.32 6.39 -8.65
CA VAL A 118 14.06 7.01 -9.08
C VAL A 118 14.24 7.39 -10.55
N SER A 119 13.26 7.06 -11.40
CA SER A 119 13.39 7.15 -12.86
C SER A 119 13.76 8.55 -13.35
N LYS A 120 13.23 9.59 -12.71
CA LYS A 120 13.51 11.00 -13.01
C LYS A 120 13.55 11.82 -11.74
N GLY A 121 14.34 12.91 -11.70
CA GLY A 121 14.40 13.80 -10.54
C GLY A 121 13.01 14.33 -10.10
N ARG A 122 12.13 14.61 -11.08
CA ARG A 122 10.73 15.02 -10.80
C ARG A 122 9.91 13.94 -10.09
N ASP A 123 10.25 12.67 -10.21
CA ASP A 123 9.50 11.58 -9.58
C ASP A 123 9.73 11.52 -8.07
N TRP A 124 10.75 12.21 -7.54
CA TRP A 124 10.93 12.42 -6.10
C TRP A 124 9.75 13.15 -5.45
N TRP A 125 9.14 14.10 -6.15
CA TRP A 125 7.92 14.75 -5.68
C TRP A 125 6.76 13.76 -5.54
N TYR A 126 6.69 12.78 -6.44
CA TYR A 126 5.70 11.72 -6.34
C TYR A 126 5.95 10.82 -5.13
N VAL A 127 7.21 10.45 -4.88
CA VAL A 127 7.61 9.66 -3.70
C VAL A 127 7.31 10.44 -2.42
N LEU A 128 7.63 11.73 -2.38
CA LEU A 128 7.34 12.59 -1.22
C LEU A 128 5.83 12.71 -0.97
N LEU A 129 5.04 13.01 -2.00
CA LEU A 129 3.57 13.09 -1.87
C LEU A 129 2.97 11.75 -1.43
N PHE A 130 3.48 10.65 -1.98
CA PHE A 130 3.09 9.32 -1.55
C PHE A 130 3.44 9.08 -0.07
N SER A 131 4.62 9.49 0.39
CA SER A 131 5.06 9.37 1.79
C SER A 131 4.18 10.18 2.73
N LEU A 132 3.84 11.40 2.34
CA LEU A 132 2.94 12.28 3.10
C LEU A 132 1.55 11.66 3.24
N LEU A 133 0.95 11.19 2.14
CA LEU A 133 -0.39 10.61 2.17
C LEU A 133 -0.43 9.23 2.82
N ASN A 134 0.57 8.38 2.55
CA ASN A 134 0.59 7.00 3.02
C ASN A 134 1.01 6.86 4.49
N THR A 135 1.80 7.80 5.00
CA THR A 135 2.38 7.68 6.35
C THR A 135 2.10 8.92 7.18
N THR A 136 2.56 10.11 6.79
CA THR A 136 2.50 11.29 7.64
C THR A 136 1.06 11.72 7.94
N PHE A 137 0.29 12.14 6.94
CA PHE A 137 -1.09 12.61 7.12
C PHE A 137 -2.03 11.49 7.57
N HIS A 138 -1.87 10.29 6.98
CA HIS A 138 -2.64 9.12 7.36
C HIS A 138 -2.56 8.89 8.87
N TYR A 139 -1.36 8.77 9.45
CA TYR A 139 -1.22 8.49 10.88
C TYR A 139 -1.42 9.71 11.76
N ALA A 140 -1.08 10.92 11.30
CA ALA A 140 -1.38 12.14 12.04
C ALA A 140 -2.89 12.28 12.27
N PHE A 141 -3.69 12.19 11.21
CA PHE A 141 -5.15 12.25 11.30
C PHE A 141 -5.74 11.07 12.08
N PHE A 142 -5.16 9.87 11.93
CA PHE A 142 -5.60 8.70 12.69
C PHE A 142 -5.45 8.88 14.19
N TYR A 143 -4.26 9.22 14.67
CA TYR A 143 -4.01 9.36 16.11
C TYR A 143 -4.72 10.55 16.70
N PHE A 144 -4.77 11.67 15.99
CA PHE A 144 -5.50 12.85 16.42
C PHE A 144 -7.00 12.56 16.50
N GLY A 145 -7.57 11.99 15.45
CA GLY A 145 -8.99 11.63 15.40
C GLY A 145 -9.37 10.61 16.47
N LEU A 146 -8.55 9.57 16.66
CA LEU A 146 -8.79 8.54 17.68
C LEU A 146 -8.77 9.09 19.11
N SER A 147 -8.03 10.18 19.36
CA SER A 147 -8.01 10.82 20.69
C SER A 147 -9.25 11.67 20.98
N HIS A 148 -10.05 12.01 19.94
CA HIS A 148 -11.24 12.87 20.04
C HIS A 148 -12.52 12.18 19.57
N SER A 149 -12.45 10.88 19.24
CA SER A 149 -13.60 10.08 18.79
C SER A 149 -13.74 8.84 19.66
N ASP A 150 -14.98 8.33 19.75
CA ASP A 150 -15.22 7.02 20.35
C ASP A 150 -14.54 5.91 19.53
N GLY A 151 -13.92 4.95 20.21
CA GLY A 151 -13.12 3.91 19.57
C GLY A 151 -13.92 3.03 18.60
N ALA A 152 -15.17 2.70 18.93
CA ALA A 152 -16.05 1.89 18.06
C ALA A 152 -16.42 2.68 16.80
N ARG A 153 -16.76 3.95 16.92
CA ARG A 153 -17.07 4.84 15.82
C ARG A 153 -15.84 5.07 14.93
N ALA A 154 -14.69 5.34 15.54
CA ALA A 154 -13.43 5.48 14.82
C ALA A 154 -13.09 4.23 14.01
N ALA A 155 -13.33 3.03 14.54
CA ALA A 155 -13.12 1.78 13.83
C ALA A 155 -14.06 1.63 12.61
N ILE A 156 -15.33 1.99 12.74
CA ILE A 156 -16.29 2.00 11.62
C ILE A 156 -15.84 2.97 10.53
N LEU A 157 -15.56 4.22 10.90
CA LEU A 157 -15.15 5.27 9.97
C LEU A 157 -13.82 4.92 9.27
N ASN A 158 -12.85 4.41 10.00
CA ASN A 158 -11.58 3.98 9.41
C ASN A 158 -11.76 2.83 8.41
N SER A 159 -12.66 1.89 8.69
CA SER A 159 -12.97 0.76 7.81
C SER A 159 -13.63 1.20 6.49
N MET A 160 -14.26 2.37 6.47
CA MET A 160 -14.79 2.96 5.23
C MET A 160 -13.70 3.24 4.19
N GLY A 161 -12.44 3.38 4.62
CA GLY A 161 -11.30 3.57 3.73
C GLY A 161 -11.19 2.48 2.66
N VAL A 162 -11.50 1.23 2.99
CA VAL A 162 -11.47 0.10 2.04
C VAL A 162 -12.50 0.29 0.92
N PHE A 163 -13.71 0.72 1.26
CA PHE A 163 -14.76 0.99 0.26
C PHE A 163 -14.43 2.22 -0.58
N THR A 164 -13.86 3.25 0.05
CA THR A 164 -13.39 4.46 -0.63
C THR A 164 -12.34 4.14 -1.69
N VAL A 165 -11.38 3.24 -1.39
CA VAL A 165 -10.41 2.75 -2.39
C VAL A 165 -11.09 2.12 -3.59
N VAL A 166 -12.10 1.26 -3.38
CA VAL A 166 -12.83 0.59 -4.46
C VAL A 166 -13.59 1.60 -5.31
N ILE A 167 -14.30 2.53 -4.69
CA ILE A 167 -15.07 3.58 -5.37
C ILE A 167 -14.13 4.46 -6.20
N PHE A 168 -13.07 4.98 -5.60
CA PHE A 168 -12.10 5.84 -6.27
C PHE A 168 -11.34 5.10 -7.38
N ALA A 169 -11.01 3.82 -7.19
CA ALA A 169 -10.41 3.02 -8.25
C ALA A 169 -11.32 2.94 -9.48
N CYS A 170 -12.62 2.75 -9.28
CA CYS A 170 -13.60 2.73 -10.37
C CYS A 170 -13.80 4.10 -11.02
N MET A 171 -13.63 5.20 -10.27
CA MET A 171 -13.76 6.57 -10.79
C MET A 171 -12.53 7.02 -11.58
N PHE A 172 -11.34 6.76 -11.04
CA PHE A 172 -10.07 7.27 -11.60
C PHE A 172 -9.46 6.34 -12.65
N PHE A 173 -9.73 5.04 -12.60
CA PHE A 173 -9.16 4.08 -13.56
C PHE A 173 -10.22 3.51 -14.49
N LYS A 174 -10.17 3.89 -15.78
CA LYS A 174 -11.07 3.37 -16.83
C LYS A 174 -11.05 1.84 -16.97
N SER A 175 -9.96 1.19 -16.54
CA SER A 175 -9.82 -0.26 -16.52
C SER A 175 -10.54 -0.95 -15.37
N ASP A 176 -10.92 -0.20 -14.33
CA ASP A 176 -11.48 -0.72 -13.07
C ASP A 176 -12.97 -0.38 -12.97
N LYS A 177 -13.80 -1.05 -13.79
CA LYS A 177 -15.24 -0.84 -13.76
C LYS A 177 -15.88 -1.42 -12.48
N MET A 178 -16.87 -0.72 -11.94
CA MET A 178 -17.73 -1.24 -10.88
C MET A 178 -18.54 -2.43 -11.44
N THR A 179 -18.36 -3.59 -10.83
CA THR A 179 -19.14 -4.79 -11.17
C THR A 179 -20.07 -5.14 -10.03
N MET A 180 -21.17 -5.89 -10.30
CA MET A 180 -22.10 -6.34 -9.26
C MET A 180 -21.38 -7.12 -8.15
N ARG A 181 -20.36 -7.91 -8.48
CA ARG A 181 -19.56 -8.65 -7.49
C ARG A 181 -18.81 -7.73 -6.54
N LYS A 182 -18.22 -6.63 -7.06
CA LYS A 182 -17.54 -5.60 -6.25
C LYS A 182 -18.54 -4.85 -5.37
N ALA A 183 -19.68 -4.46 -5.93
CA ALA A 183 -20.74 -3.77 -5.20
C ALA A 183 -21.29 -4.64 -4.04
N LEU A 184 -21.63 -5.90 -4.32
CA LEU A 184 -22.08 -6.84 -3.31
C LEU A 184 -21.01 -7.08 -2.22
N GLY A 185 -19.75 -7.23 -2.61
CA GLY A 185 -18.63 -7.36 -1.65
C GLY A 185 -18.52 -6.15 -0.73
N CYS A 186 -18.63 -4.93 -1.27
CA CYS A 186 -18.62 -3.70 -0.47
C CYS A 186 -19.82 -3.64 0.49
N ILE A 187 -21.03 -3.95 0.02
CA ILE A 187 -22.25 -3.93 0.84
C ILE A 187 -22.16 -4.95 1.97
N LEU A 188 -21.80 -6.20 1.66
CA LEU A 188 -21.67 -7.26 2.67
C LEU A 188 -20.55 -6.94 3.68
N GLY A 189 -19.43 -6.42 3.22
CA GLY A 189 -18.34 -5.99 4.09
C GLY A 189 -18.77 -4.84 5.03
N PHE A 190 -19.50 -3.86 4.51
CA PHE A 190 -20.03 -2.76 5.32
C PHE A 190 -21.04 -3.23 6.38
N ILE A 191 -21.97 -4.12 5.99
CA ILE A 191 -22.92 -4.76 6.91
C ILE A 191 -22.17 -5.53 8.00
N GLY A 192 -21.10 -6.27 7.64
CA GLY A 192 -20.27 -6.99 8.62
C GLY A 192 -19.61 -6.06 9.64
N ILE A 193 -19.08 -4.91 9.19
CA ILE A 193 -18.48 -3.91 10.09
C ILE A 193 -19.55 -3.30 11.02
N LEU A 194 -20.71 -2.97 10.48
CA LEU A 194 -21.84 -2.49 11.29
C LEU A 194 -22.24 -3.52 12.34
N ALA A 195 -22.39 -4.79 11.94
CA ALA A 195 -22.79 -5.87 12.84
C ALA A 195 -21.80 -6.05 14.00
N LEU A 196 -20.50 -5.95 13.75
CA LEU A 196 -19.45 -6.02 14.80
C LEU A 196 -19.52 -4.86 15.79
N ASN A 197 -20.06 -3.73 15.39
CA ASN A 197 -20.09 -2.50 16.21
C ASN A 197 -21.48 -2.16 16.77
N LEU A 198 -22.53 -2.90 16.40
CA LEU A 198 -23.90 -2.69 16.88
C LEU A 198 -24.10 -2.98 18.39
N GLY A 199 -23.15 -3.68 19.03
CA GLY A 199 -23.18 -3.96 20.48
C GLY A 199 -22.45 -2.93 21.35
N GLY A 200 -21.83 -1.90 20.76
CA GLY A 200 -21.16 -0.83 21.51
C GLY A 200 -22.15 0.12 22.17
N LYS A 201 -21.84 0.54 23.42
CA LYS A 201 -22.59 1.60 24.07
C LYS A 201 -22.55 2.87 23.23
N GLU A 202 -23.66 3.58 23.23
CA GLU A 202 -23.88 4.85 22.53
C GLU A 202 -22.63 5.72 22.44
N SER A 203 -22.16 5.86 21.26
CA SER A 203 -21.18 6.85 20.89
C SER A 203 -21.86 8.23 20.85
N GLY A 204 -21.32 9.21 21.52
CA GLY A 204 -21.78 10.59 21.56
C GLY A 204 -22.01 11.21 20.16
N HIS A 205 -22.28 12.50 20.09
CA HIS A 205 -22.49 13.22 18.82
C HIS A 205 -21.26 13.19 17.91
N PHE A 206 -21.48 13.31 16.60
CA PHE A 206 -20.41 13.45 15.60
C PHE A 206 -19.54 14.67 15.93
N THR A 207 -18.23 14.48 15.94
CA THR A 207 -17.26 15.55 16.19
C THR A 207 -16.33 15.71 14.97
N TRP A 208 -16.16 16.95 14.50
CA TRP A 208 -15.25 17.22 13.40
C TRP A 208 -13.78 16.90 13.74
N LEU A 209 -13.36 17.16 14.98
CA LEU A 209 -12.00 16.91 15.47
C LEU A 209 -11.71 15.41 15.67
N GLY A 210 -12.72 14.60 15.98
CA GLY A 210 -12.58 13.16 16.11
C GLY A 210 -12.91 12.46 14.78
N ASP A 211 -14.19 12.40 14.48
CA ASP A 211 -14.74 11.62 13.37
C ASP A 211 -14.32 12.17 12.01
N GLY A 212 -14.28 13.51 11.86
CA GLY A 212 -13.81 14.18 10.66
C GLY A 212 -12.34 13.87 10.34
N MET A 213 -11.47 13.81 11.36
CA MET A 213 -10.07 13.42 11.16
C MET A 213 -9.90 11.95 10.78
N ILE A 214 -10.74 11.05 11.32
CA ILE A 214 -10.75 9.64 10.90
C ILE A 214 -11.20 9.51 9.43
N ILE A 215 -12.16 10.31 8.98
CA ILE A 215 -12.56 10.35 7.57
C ILE A 215 -11.40 10.84 6.69
N LEU A 216 -10.70 11.91 7.11
CA LEU A 216 -9.51 12.40 6.38
C LEU A 216 -8.40 11.35 6.33
N ASN A 217 -8.17 10.62 7.41
CA ASN A 217 -7.26 9.49 7.44
C ASN A 217 -7.65 8.44 6.39
N ALA A 218 -8.93 8.03 6.35
CA ALA A 218 -9.43 7.05 5.39
C ALA A 218 -9.26 7.54 3.93
N LEU A 219 -9.48 8.83 3.65
CA LEU A 219 -9.25 9.44 2.34
C LEU A 219 -7.75 9.42 1.98
N CYS A 220 -6.86 9.81 2.89
CA CYS A 220 -5.41 9.75 2.65
C CYS A 220 -4.95 8.34 2.31
N SER A 221 -5.42 7.34 3.05
CA SER A 221 -5.15 5.92 2.79
C SER A 221 -5.65 5.48 1.42
N ALA A 222 -6.87 5.89 1.03
CA ALA A 222 -7.44 5.57 -0.26
C ALA A 222 -6.60 6.17 -1.41
N PHE A 223 -6.26 7.45 -1.34
CA PHE A 223 -5.41 8.10 -2.34
C PHE A 223 -4.02 7.47 -2.42
N ALA A 224 -3.37 7.18 -1.28
CA ALA A 224 -2.09 6.50 -1.24
C ALA A 224 -2.17 5.12 -1.92
N SER A 225 -3.22 4.34 -1.66
CA SER A 225 -3.44 3.04 -2.29
C SER A 225 -3.55 3.15 -3.81
N LEU A 226 -4.23 4.17 -4.33
CA LEU A 226 -4.29 4.43 -5.78
C LEU A 226 -2.93 4.85 -6.35
N MET A 227 -2.18 5.66 -5.61
CA MET A 227 -0.84 6.11 -6.01
C MET A 227 0.18 4.96 -6.09
N THR A 228 -0.01 3.87 -5.35
CA THR A 228 0.88 2.70 -5.40
C THR A 228 1.04 2.15 -6.83
N ARG A 229 -0.02 2.20 -7.66
CA ARG A 229 0.03 1.81 -9.08
C ARG A 229 0.97 2.70 -9.90
N GLY A 230 1.03 3.98 -9.57
CA GLY A 230 1.92 4.95 -10.20
C GLY A 230 3.36 4.87 -9.68
N LEU A 231 3.52 4.51 -8.41
CA LEU A 231 4.82 4.36 -7.75
C LEU A 231 5.68 3.31 -8.46
N GLY A 232 5.11 2.13 -8.74
CA GLY A 232 5.83 1.03 -9.39
C GLY A 232 6.34 1.32 -10.81
N LYS A 233 5.85 2.41 -11.44
CA LYS A 233 6.36 2.89 -12.74
C LYS A 233 7.56 3.83 -12.60
N ARG A 234 7.86 4.32 -11.39
CA ARG A 234 8.85 5.36 -11.09
C ARG A 234 10.02 4.85 -10.27
N VAL A 235 9.75 3.94 -9.37
CA VAL A 235 10.73 3.32 -8.46
C VAL A 235 10.33 1.87 -8.20
N ASP A 236 11.27 1.03 -7.83
CA ASP A 236 10.94 -0.31 -7.33
C ASP A 236 9.98 -0.18 -6.14
N VAL A 237 8.85 -0.91 -6.15
CA VAL A 237 7.78 -0.75 -5.16
C VAL A 237 8.29 -1.03 -3.74
N PHE A 238 9.21 -1.99 -3.59
CA PHE A 238 9.80 -2.31 -2.29
C PHE A 238 10.65 -1.15 -1.76
N VAL A 239 11.49 -0.55 -2.62
CA VAL A 239 12.30 0.63 -2.29
C VAL A 239 11.40 1.85 -2.04
N GLY A 240 10.37 2.04 -2.87
CA GLY A 240 9.39 3.13 -2.71
C GLY A 240 8.62 3.04 -1.38
N THR A 241 8.30 1.82 -0.92
CA THR A 241 7.70 1.60 0.40
C THR A 241 8.69 1.96 1.51
N GLY A 242 9.96 1.57 1.37
CA GLY A 242 11.01 1.95 2.31
C GLY A 242 11.18 3.48 2.43
N TYR A 243 11.21 4.19 1.29
CA TYR A 243 11.21 5.67 1.29
C TYR A 243 9.96 6.24 1.94
N SER A 244 8.78 5.69 1.63
CA SER A 244 7.52 6.18 2.21
C SER A 244 7.52 6.07 3.74
N LEU A 245 7.97 4.96 4.28
CA LEU A 245 8.02 4.77 5.72
C LEU A 245 9.10 5.62 6.38
N ALA A 246 10.31 5.67 5.80
CA ALA A 246 11.42 6.45 6.37
C ALA A 246 11.13 7.96 6.34
N LEU A 247 10.78 8.51 5.16
CA LEU A 247 10.47 9.94 5.01
C LEU A 247 9.17 10.32 5.72
N GLY A 248 8.12 9.50 5.52
CA GLY A 248 6.82 9.77 6.13
C GLY A 248 6.85 9.64 7.65
N GLY A 249 7.62 8.69 8.19
CA GLY A 249 7.86 8.57 9.63
C GLY A 249 8.62 9.77 10.20
N ALA A 250 9.69 10.20 9.53
CA ALA A 250 10.46 11.39 9.93
C ALA A 250 9.59 12.66 9.92
N LEU A 251 8.77 12.83 8.89
CA LEU A 251 7.85 13.96 8.80
C LEU A 251 6.71 13.89 9.83
N LEU A 252 6.32 12.69 10.27
CA LEU A 252 5.32 12.52 11.34
C LEU A 252 5.85 12.95 12.72
N VAL A 253 7.16 12.90 12.94
CA VAL A 253 7.79 13.39 14.18
C VAL A 253 7.54 14.89 14.38
N ILE A 254 7.44 15.67 13.30
CA ILE A 254 7.25 17.14 13.39
C ILE A 254 5.94 17.48 14.12
N PRO A 255 4.74 17.07 13.66
CA PRO A 255 3.51 17.35 14.38
C PRO A 255 3.47 16.67 15.74
N ALA A 256 4.11 15.52 15.92
CA ALA A 256 4.23 14.87 17.22
C ALA A 256 4.91 15.75 18.27
N LEU A 257 6.04 16.35 17.92
CA LEU A 257 6.77 17.28 18.81
C LEU A 257 6.01 18.57 19.04
N LEU A 258 5.34 19.12 18.02
CA LEU A 258 4.49 20.32 18.16
C LEU A 258 3.30 20.07 19.13
N MET A 259 2.84 18.84 19.24
CA MET A 259 1.79 18.42 20.19
C MET A 259 2.36 17.98 21.56
N GLY A 260 3.61 18.32 21.86
CA GLY A 260 4.25 17.98 23.14
C GLY A 260 4.57 16.48 23.29
N GLY A 261 4.81 15.78 22.17
CA GLY A 261 5.17 14.37 22.18
C GLY A 261 6.50 14.13 22.90
N VAL A 262 6.45 13.29 23.91
CA VAL A 262 7.61 12.82 24.70
C VAL A 262 7.53 11.30 24.85
N LEU A 263 8.67 10.66 25.04
CA LEU A 263 8.74 9.24 25.42
C LEU A 263 9.27 9.17 26.85
N PRO A 264 8.39 9.10 27.87
CA PRO A 264 8.78 9.29 29.27
C PRO A 264 9.85 8.34 29.77
N ASN A 265 9.92 7.11 29.26
CA ASN A 265 10.83 6.08 29.73
C ASN A 265 12.00 5.75 28.78
N VAL A 266 12.43 6.69 27.95
CA VAL A 266 13.70 6.52 27.25
C VAL A 266 14.88 6.80 28.21
N THR A 267 15.03 5.96 29.21
CA THR A 267 16.30 5.90 29.93
C THR A 267 17.23 5.04 29.05
N ILE A 268 18.10 5.73 28.31
CA ILE A 268 19.20 5.07 27.63
C ILE A 268 20.11 4.53 28.72
N VAL A 269 19.99 3.24 29.02
CA VAL A 269 20.95 2.50 29.83
C VAL A 269 22.10 2.08 28.98
#